data_a99d99a9134ca6820d963c429fa988ae
#
_entry.id   a99d99a9134ca6820d963c429fa988ae
#
_cell.length_a   1.000
_cell.length_b   1.000
_cell.length_c   1.000
_cell.angle_alpha   90.00
_cell.angle_beta   90.00
_cell.angle_gamma   90.00
#
_symmetry.space_group_name_H-M   'P 1'
#
loop_
_entity.id
_entity.type
_entity.pdbx_description
1 polymer ?
#
loop_
_entity_poly.entity_id
_entity_poly.type
_entity_poly.pdbx_seq_one_letter_code
_entity_poly.pdbx_strand_id
1 'polypeptide(L)'
;MARIIFHIDVNSAFLSWTAVEQLKNGSKVDLREIPAIIGGDQSSRHGIVLAKSSLAKSYGIQTGEPVVNAFRKCPNLVTAPPNHKMYREKSRMLMDFLRTYTKKIEQVSVNECYMDFTELVGRYPTPVDGAMEIKEEVKKRFGFTVNIGISSNKLLAKMASDFQKPDRIHTLFPEEVPQKMWPLPIGELFMAGRSSVEVFKKLEINTIGDLAHADVNVITLHLKSHGRMLWNFANGIGDDKVQYEPEEAKGVGNSTTLSEDATTYEEARDVFRELAQSVGSRLKKAGKKAGMVSMEVRYYDFRNMSHQVQLQKPTNDPVILCETACNLFRESWSGEPVRLLGIRTSKLVEESAPEQLTIFDIEFPKEPDEKHKKLNAALEQLNNRYGKGAVVKGTFYKPDGKKKKDGI
;
A
#
# COMPACT_ATOMS: atom_id res chain seq x y z
N MET A 1 0.11 -24.35 24.52
CA MET A 1 -0.75 -23.18 24.81
C MET A 1 -1.35 -22.70 23.48
N ALA A 2 -2.62 -22.31 23.50
CA ALA A 2 -3.22 -21.65 22.34
C ALA A 2 -2.47 -20.34 22.06
N ARG A 3 -2.31 -19.97 20.78
CA ARG A 3 -1.69 -18.68 20.43
C ARG A 3 -2.58 -17.53 20.84
N ILE A 4 -1.97 -16.42 21.21
CA ILE A 4 -2.64 -15.15 21.45
C ILE A 4 -2.03 -14.12 20.51
N ILE A 5 -2.82 -13.64 19.56
CA ILE A 5 -2.43 -12.69 18.54
C ILE A 5 -3.23 -11.41 18.72
N PHE A 6 -2.52 -10.29 18.78
CA PHE A 6 -3.11 -8.96 18.72
C PHE A 6 -3.04 -8.42 17.30
N HIS A 7 -4.12 -7.85 16.81
CA HIS A 7 -4.11 -6.93 15.68
C HIS A 7 -4.24 -5.51 16.21
N ILE A 8 -3.25 -4.67 15.97
CA ILE A 8 -3.17 -3.29 16.45
C ILE A 8 -3.30 -2.35 15.25
N ASP A 9 -4.30 -1.45 15.27
CA ASP A 9 -4.62 -0.54 14.17
C ASP A 9 -4.81 0.89 14.69
N VAL A 10 -4.09 1.86 14.11
CA VAL A 10 -4.16 3.28 14.50
C VAL A 10 -5.45 3.90 13.97
N ASN A 11 -6.22 4.47 14.86
CA ASN A 11 -7.50 5.10 14.54
C ASN A 11 -7.30 6.32 13.62
N SER A 12 -7.89 6.28 12.41
CA SER A 12 -7.78 7.35 11.41
C SER A 12 -6.36 7.89 11.25
N ALA A 13 -5.39 7.02 11.09
CA ALA A 13 -3.95 7.24 11.25
C ALA A 13 -3.45 8.57 10.67
N PHE A 14 -3.66 8.82 9.37
CA PHE A 14 -3.17 10.04 8.73
C PHE A 14 -3.76 11.32 9.33
N LEU A 15 -5.06 11.30 9.67
CA LEU A 15 -5.71 12.43 10.33
C LEU A 15 -5.18 12.61 11.75
N SER A 16 -5.13 11.53 12.54
CA SER A 16 -4.68 11.56 13.93
C SER A 16 -3.23 12.00 14.04
N TRP A 17 -2.35 11.51 13.18
CA TRP A 17 -0.95 11.92 13.16
C TRP A 17 -0.77 13.39 12.74
N THR A 18 -1.56 13.85 11.75
CA THR A 18 -1.55 15.26 11.34
C THR A 18 -2.07 16.16 12.46
N ALA A 19 -3.15 15.78 13.15
CA ALA A 19 -3.69 16.52 14.26
C ALA A 19 -2.67 16.65 15.41
N VAL A 20 -2.04 15.55 15.81
CA VAL A 20 -0.98 15.56 16.84
C VAL A 20 0.18 16.47 16.46
N GLU A 21 0.61 16.43 15.19
CA GLU A 21 1.72 17.26 14.72
C GLU A 21 1.35 18.76 14.70
N GLN A 22 0.15 19.10 14.24
CA GLN A 22 -0.34 20.48 14.23
C GLN A 22 -0.49 21.04 15.64
N LEU A 23 -1.04 20.27 16.58
CA LEU A 23 -1.15 20.69 17.99
C LEU A 23 0.23 20.92 18.62
N LYS A 24 1.22 20.07 18.34
CA LYS A 24 2.61 20.28 18.77
C LYS A 24 3.22 21.56 18.21
N ASN A 25 2.83 21.94 17.00
CA ASN A 25 3.29 23.16 16.33
C ASN A 25 2.44 24.40 16.67
N GLY A 26 1.58 24.33 17.71
CA GLY A 26 0.83 25.45 18.24
C GLY A 26 -0.55 25.67 17.64
N SER A 27 -1.08 24.74 16.84
CA SER A 27 -2.49 24.80 16.43
C SER A 27 -3.40 24.74 17.64
N LYS A 28 -4.46 25.57 17.64
CA LYS A 28 -5.51 25.54 18.65
C LYS A 28 -6.68 24.62 18.28
N VAL A 29 -6.67 24.09 17.05
CA VAL A 29 -7.75 23.27 16.52
C VAL A 29 -7.25 21.83 16.39
N ASP A 30 -7.99 20.91 17.00
CA ASP A 30 -7.76 19.47 16.82
C ASP A 30 -8.63 18.96 15.67
N LEU A 31 -7.99 18.49 14.59
CA LEU A 31 -8.69 17.94 13.42
C LEU A 31 -9.57 16.72 13.75
N ARG A 32 -9.34 16.06 14.88
CA ARG A 32 -10.13 14.90 15.32
C ARG A 32 -11.50 15.29 15.89
N GLU A 33 -11.62 16.53 16.37
CA GLU A 33 -12.80 17.06 17.05
C GLU A 33 -13.71 17.89 16.14
N ILE A 34 -13.34 18.06 14.88
CA ILE A 34 -14.11 18.78 13.87
C ILE A 34 -14.32 17.92 12.62
N PRO A 35 -15.29 18.26 11.74
CA PRO A 35 -15.37 17.63 10.43
C PRO A 35 -14.11 17.93 9.62
N ALA A 36 -13.20 16.97 9.53
CA ALA A 36 -11.92 17.14 8.85
C ALA A 36 -11.51 15.91 8.05
N ILE A 37 -10.74 16.15 7.00
CA ILE A 37 -10.16 15.09 6.15
C ILE A 37 -8.67 15.37 5.89
N ILE A 38 -7.94 14.30 5.59
CA ILE A 38 -6.69 14.39 4.87
C ILE A 38 -7.01 14.10 3.41
N GLY A 39 -6.68 15.04 2.53
CA GLY A 39 -6.99 14.91 1.11
C GLY A 39 -5.95 15.58 0.24
N GLY A 40 -5.87 15.13 -1.02
CA GLY A 40 -5.02 15.77 -2.03
C GLY A 40 -5.61 17.11 -2.51
N ASP A 41 -4.84 17.79 -3.36
CA ASP A 41 -5.25 19.04 -3.97
C ASP A 41 -6.49 18.85 -4.87
N GLN A 42 -7.51 19.68 -4.64
CA GLN A 42 -8.75 19.68 -5.43
C GLN A 42 -8.54 20.07 -6.91
N SER A 43 -7.53 20.87 -7.19
CA SER A 43 -7.19 21.29 -8.56
C SER A 43 -6.50 20.18 -9.36
N SER A 44 -6.04 19.13 -8.68
CA SER A 44 -5.40 17.98 -9.30
C SER A 44 -6.35 16.77 -9.35
N ARG A 45 -6.10 15.84 -10.29
CA ARG A 45 -6.80 14.55 -10.36
C ARG A 45 -6.53 13.63 -9.15
N HIS A 46 -5.67 14.06 -8.23
CA HIS A 46 -5.28 13.35 -7.01
C HIS A 46 -6.08 13.76 -5.76
N GLY A 47 -7.09 14.63 -5.92
CA GLY A 47 -7.93 15.13 -4.84
C GLY A 47 -8.91 14.08 -4.30
N ILE A 48 -8.41 13.03 -3.63
CA ILE A 48 -9.22 12.02 -2.93
C ILE A 48 -9.07 12.12 -1.42
N VAL A 49 -10.09 11.67 -0.70
CA VAL A 49 -10.08 11.56 0.76
C VAL A 49 -9.22 10.38 1.18
N LEU A 50 -8.10 10.64 1.87
CA LEU A 50 -7.19 9.60 2.38
C LEU A 50 -7.53 9.16 3.80
N ALA A 51 -7.99 10.09 4.64
CA ALA A 51 -8.45 9.81 6.00
C ALA A 51 -9.50 10.85 6.41
N LYS A 52 -10.32 10.54 7.39
CA LYS A 52 -11.39 11.39 7.87
C LYS A 52 -11.58 11.31 9.38
N SER A 53 -12.09 12.38 9.99
CA SER A 53 -12.53 12.40 11.39
C SER A 53 -13.84 11.60 11.56
N SER A 54 -14.15 11.24 12.82
CA SER A 54 -15.43 10.60 13.15
C SER A 54 -16.61 11.52 12.80
N LEU A 55 -16.47 12.83 13.00
CA LEU A 55 -17.48 13.81 12.62
C LEU A 55 -17.64 13.90 11.09
N ALA A 56 -16.56 13.89 10.31
CA ALA A 56 -16.67 13.83 8.86
C ALA A 56 -17.34 12.53 8.38
N LYS A 57 -17.11 11.39 9.07
CA LYS A 57 -17.78 10.13 8.80
C LYS A 57 -19.30 10.23 8.98
N SER A 58 -19.80 10.97 9.98
CA SER A 58 -21.25 11.13 10.21
C SER A 58 -21.97 11.88 9.10
N TYR A 59 -21.25 12.70 8.30
CA TYR A 59 -21.77 13.31 7.05
C TYR A 59 -21.76 12.35 5.86
N GLY A 60 -21.43 11.07 6.04
CA GLY A 60 -21.38 10.09 4.97
C GLY A 60 -20.14 10.22 4.08
N ILE A 61 -19.11 10.96 4.50
CA ILE A 61 -17.84 11.07 3.78
C ILE A 61 -17.12 9.72 3.83
N GLN A 62 -16.59 9.25 2.68
CA GLN A 62 -15.92 7.97 2.55
C GLN A 62 -14.45 8.14 2.14
N THR A 63 -13.57 7.28 2.65
CA THR A 63 -12.18 7.19 2.19
C THR A 63 -12.16 6.71 0.74
N GLY A 64 -11.34 7.34 -0.10
CA GLY A 64 -11.24 7.06 -1.52
C GLY A 64 -12.20 7.87 -2.40
N GLU A 65 -13.18 8.59 -1.84
CA GLU A 65 -14.04 9.45 -2.64
C GLU A 65 -13.32 10.76 -3.03
N PRO A 66 -13.74 11.41 -4.15
CA PRO A 66 -13.23 12.73 -4.52
C PRO A 66 -13.51 13.77 -3.44
N VAL A 67 -12.52 14.62 -3.14
CA VAL A 67 -12.63 15.70 -2.13
C VAL A 67 -13.77 16.66 -2.46
N VAL A 68 -14.05 16.92 -3.75
CA VAL A 68 -15.20 17.72 -4.18
C VAL A 68 -16.53 17.15 -3.69
N ASN A 69 -16.69 15.83 -3.70
CA ASN A 69 -17.91 15.17 -3.20
C ASN A 69 -18.00 15.28 -1.67
N ALA A 70 -16.87 15.20 -0.97
CA ALA A 70 -16.83 15.38 0.47
C ALA A 70 -17.29 16.79 0.89
N PHE A 71 -16.88 17.84 0.16
CA PHE A 71 -17.35 19.22 0.40
C PHE A 71 -18.83 19.40 0.13
N ARG A 72 -19.41 18.72 -0.88
CA ARG A 72 -20.87 18.75 -1.12
C ARG A 72 -21.65 18.17 0.06
N LYS A 73 -21.11 17.17 0.75
CA LYS A 73 -21.72 16.55 1.93
C LYS A 73 -21.53 17.38 3.20
N CYS A 74 -20.41 18.09 3.31
CA CYS A 74 -20.07 18.90 4.46
C CYS A 74 -19.39 20.21 4.00
N PRO A 75 -20.15 21.32 3.80
CA PRO A 75 -19.60 22.59 3.32
C PRO A 75 -18.51 23.20 4.22
N ASN A 76 -18.58 22.95 5.53
CA ASN A 76 -17.62 23.45 6.53
C ASN A 76 -16.48 22.45 6.79
N LEU A 77 -16.22 21.53 5.84
CA LEU A 77 -15.17 20.53 5.96
C LEU A 77 -13.78 21.17 5.95
N VAL A 78 -12.96 20.82 6.92
CA VAL A 78 -11.55 21.24 6.97
C VAL A 78 -10.69 20.20 6.27
N THR A 79 -9.80 20.65 5.39
CA THR A 79 -8.88 19.77 4.65
C THR A 79 -7.43 20.07 5.03
N ALA A 80 -6.65 19.03 5.30
CA ALA A 80 -5.21 19.13 5.45
C ALA A 80 -4.49 18.26 4.39
N PRO A 81 -3.36 18.71 3.84
CA PRO A 81 -2.60 17.96 2.86
C PRO A 81 -1.90 16.74 3.51
N PRO A 82 -1.68 15.65 2.77
CA PRO A 82 -0.96 14.49 3.28
C PRO A 82 0.54 14.76 3.45
N ASN A 83 1.13 14.24 4.54
CA ASN A 83 2.57 14.27 4.78
C ASN A 83 3.11 12.85 4.96
N HIS A 84 3.36 12.16 3.85
CA HIS A 84 3.82 10.77 3.85
C HIS A 84 5.17 10.55 4.55
N LYS A 85 6.04 11.56 4.61
CA LYS A 85 7.31 11.48 5.34
C LYS A 85 7.04 11.36 6.85
N MET A 86 6.25 12.29 7.37
CA MET A 86 5.86 12.29 8.79
C MET A 86 5.08 11.02 9.16
N TYR A 87 4.19 10.52 8.28
CA TYR A 87 3.46 9.27 8.53
C TYR A 87 4.38 8.06 8.70
N ARG A 88 5.41 7.93 7.85
CA ARG A 88 6.43 6.88 8.01
C ARG A 88 7.22 7.01 9.31
N GLU A 89 7.51 8.24 9.75
CA GLU A 89 8.20 8.49 11.03
C GLU A 89 7.32 8.08 12.22
N LYS A 90 6.04 8.47 12.23
CA LYS A 90 5.08 8.09 13.30
C LYS A 90 4.85 6.57 13.31
N SER A 91 4.72 5.94 12.15
CA SER A 91 4.62 4.49 12.02
C SER A 91 5.84 3.78 12.62
N ARG A 92 7.05 4.21 12.27
CA ARG A 92 8.29 3.64 12.81
C ARG A 92 8.35 3.79 14.33
N MET A 93 8.03 4.98 14.87
CA MET A 93 8.00 5.21 16.32
C MET A 93 7.05 4.25 17.03
N LEU A 94 5.86 4.01 16.48
CA LEU A 94 4.90 3.05 17.02
C LEU A 94 5.47 1.62 16.98
N MET A 95 6.00 1.19 15.82
CA MET A 95 6.55 -0.16 15.68
C MET A 95 7.75 -0.40 16.63
N ASP A 96 8.62 0.59 16.77
CA ASP A 96 9.77 0.50 17.70
C ASP A 96 9.30 0.42 19.16
N PHE A 97 8.25 1.15 19.54
CA PHE A 97 7.62 1.02 20.84
C PHE A 97 7.03 -0.37 21.05
N LEU A 98 6.25 -0.89 20.10
CA LEU A 98 5.66 -2.23 20.21
C LEU A 98 6.74 -3.32 20.30
N ARG A 99 7.88 -3.15 19.63
CA ARG A 99 9.03 -4.07 19.73
C ARG A 99 9.70 -4.09 21.10
N THR A 100 9.40 -3.14 22.00
CA THR A 100 9.85 -3.22 23.39
C THR A 100 9.13 -4.33 24.19
N TYR A 101 7.96 -4.75 23.74
CA TYR A 101 7.20 -5.86 24.33
C TYR A 101 7.65 -7.22 23.74
N THR A 102 7.68 -7.32 22.42
CA THR A 102 8.11 -8.54 21.70
C THR A 102 8.68 -8.19 20.32
N LYS A 103 9.62 -9.00 19.85
CA LYS A 103 10.15 -8.88 18.48
C LYS A 103 9.24 -9.53 17.42
N LYS A 104 8.26 -10.35 17.87
CA LYS A 104 7.35 -11.08 16.98
C LYS A 104 6.21 -10.17 16.49
N ILE A 105 6.56 -9.22 15.62
CA ILE A 105 5.62 -8.23 15.03
C ILE A 105 5.69 -8.32 13.53
N GLU A 106 4.55 -8.55 12.91
CA GLU A 106 4.32 -8.48 11.47
C GLU A 106 3.69 -7.13 11.16
N GLN A 107 4.46 -6.21 10.60
CA GLN A 107 3.93 -4.94 10.13
C GLN A 107 3.25 -5.11 8.77
N VAL A 108 1.93 -4.95 8.72
CA VAL A 108 1.11 -5.14 7.50
C VAL A 108 1.07 -3.87 6.67
N SER A 109 0.95 -2.72 7.34
CA SER A 109 0.89 -1.40 6.69
C SER A 109 1.57 -0.32 7.54
N VAL A 110 1.44 0.95 7.15
CA VAL A 110 1.98 2.07 7.93
C VAL A 110 1.28 2.25 9.28
N ASN A 111 0.05 1.76 9.44
CA ASN A 111 -0.80 2.01 10.62
C ASN A 111 -1.26 0.75 11.34
N GLU A 112 -0.93 -0.45 10.84
CA GLU A 112 -1.41 -1.70 11.45
C GLU A 112 -0.34 -2.79 11.47
N CYS A 113 -0.41 -3.63 12.49
CA CYS A 113 0.45 -4.79 12.64
C CYS A 113 -0.25 -5.92 13.41
N TYR A 114 0.26 -7.14 13.21
CA TYR A 114 0.02 -8.26 14.13
C TYR A 114 1.17 -8.39 15.11
N MET A 115 0.83 -8.74 16.36
CA MET A 115 1.78 -9.00 17.43
C MET A 115 1.47 -10.39 18.02
N ASP A 116 2.45 -11.28 18.04
CA ASP A 116 2.36 -12.53 18.80
C ASP A 116 2.59 -12.23 20.29
N PHE A 117 1.50 -12.27 21.05
CA PHE A 117 1.49 -11.97 22.47
C PHE A 117 1.59 -13.25 23.34
N THR A 118 1.68 -14.43 22.74
CA THR A 118 1.61 -15.73 23.40
C THR A 118 2.60 -15.86 24.57
N GLU A 119 3.85 -15.45 24.38
CA GLU A 119 4.89 -15.55 25.41
C GLU A 119 4.74 -14.49 26.54
N LEU A 120 3.92 -13.47 26.30
CA LEU A 120 3.70 -12.37 27.24
C LEU A 120 2.48 -12.60 28.14
N VAL A 121 1.59 -13.52 27.78
CA VAL A 121 0.33 -13.76 28.50
C VAL A 121 0.54 -13.96 30.00
N GLY A 122 1.58 -14.70 30.37
CA GLY A 122 1.88 -14.98 31.80
C GLY A 122 2.32 -13.75 32.62
N ARG A 123 2.52 -12.60 32.00
CA ARG A 123 2.85 -11.34 32.69
C ARG A 123 1.63 -10.53 33.11
N TYR A 124 0.47 -10.90 32.64
CA TYR A 124 -0.80 -10.17 32.82
C TYR A 124 -1.89 -11.10 33.34
N PRO A 125 -2.88 -10.59 34.09
CA PRO A 125 -4.03 -11.41 34.55
C PRO A 125 -4.79 -11.99 33.36
N THR A 126 -5.01 -11.20 32.29
CA THR A 126 -5.63 -11.63 31.05
C THR A 126 -4.92 -10.98 29.84
N PRO A 127 -5.08 -11.52 28.63
CA PRO A 127 -4.58 -10.85 27.41
C PRO A 127 -5.16 -9.44 27.19
N VAL A 128 -6.39 -9.20 27.69
CA VAL A 128 -7.06 -7.91 27.62
C VAL A 128 -6.33 -6.85 28.48
N ASP A 129 -5.81 -7.23 29.63
CA ASP A 129 -5.04 -6.31 30.48
C ASP A 129 -3.74 -5.88 29.80
N GLY A 130 -3.05 -6.80 29.12
CA GLY A 130 -1.87 -6.47 28.33
C GLY A 130 -2.19 -5.55 27.15
N ALA A 131 -3.31 -5.78 26.46
CA ALA A 131 -3.78 -4.91 25.41
C ALA A 131 -4.16 -3.51 25.93
N MET A 132 -4.77 -3.43 27.11
CA MET A 132 -5.12 -2.17 27.76
C MET A 132 -3.88 -1.36 28.08
N GLU A 133 -2.84 -1.97 28.66
CA GLU A 133 -1.57 -1.30 28.91
C GLU A 133 -0.98 -0.73 27.61
N ILE A 134 -0.87 -1.54 26.57
CA ILE A 134 -0.33 -1.09 25.27
C ILE A 134 -1.14 0.09 24.73
N LYS A 135 -2.48 0.00 24.75
CA LYS A 135 -3.38 1.03 24.25
C LYS A 135 -3.19 2.37 24.98
N GLU A 136 -3.18 2.32 26.32
CA GLU A 136 -3.01 3.54 27.14
C GLU A 136 -1.59 4.13 27.03
N GLU A 137 -0.55 3.30 26.95
CA GLU A 137 0.81 3.79 26.72
C GLU A 137 0.99 4.42 25.33
N VAL A 138 0.36 3.88 24.29
CA VAL A 138 0.34 4.51 22.95
C VAL A 138 -0.31 5.89 23.02
N LYS A 139 -1.49 5.98 23.65
CA LYS A 139 -2.22 7.23 23.82
C LYS A 139 -1.41 8.27 24.60
N LYS A 140 -0.82 7.88 25.70
CA LYS A 140 -0.01 8.74 26.57
C LYS A 140 1.26 9.24 25.90
N ARG A 141 2.01 8.34 25.22
CA ARG A 141 3.32 8.65 24.62
C ARG A 141 3.20 9.41 23.31
N PHE A 142 2.24 9.03 22.48
CA PHE A 142 2.18 9.51 21.10
C PHE A 142 1.00 10.45 20.83
N GLY A 143 -0.01 10.51 21.71
CA GLY A 143 -1.16 11.40 21.60
C GLY A 143 -2.21 10.95 20.57
N PHE A 144 -2.14 9.73 20.07
CA PHE A 144 -3.17 9.11 19.22
C PHE A 144 -3.63 7.78 19.79
N THR A 145 -4.73 7.25 19.29
CA THR A 145 -5.35 6.02 19.79
C THR A 145 -5.22 4.87 18.83
N VAL A 146 -5.30 3.66 19.35
CA VAL A 146 -5.32 2.41 18.59
C VAL A 146 -6.52 1.57 18.96
N ASN A 147 -6.99 0.76 18.01
CA ASN A 147 -7.84 -0.39 18.29
C ASN A 147 -6.98 -1.63 18.39
N ILE A 148 -7.35 -2.54 19.30
CA ILE A 148 -6.69 -3.82 19.46
C ILE A 148 -7.73 -4.93 19.38
N GLY A 149 -7.56 -5.83 18.41
CA GLY A 149 -8.32 -7.07 18.33
C GLY A 149 -7.48 -8.24 18.82
N ILE A 150 -8.06 -9.11 19.63
CA ILE A 150 -7.40 -10.23 20.28
C ILE A 150 -8.04 -11.55 19.84
N SER A 151 -7.22 -12.49 19.38
CA SER A 151 -7.68 -13.83 19.02
C SER A 151 -6.55 -14.86 19.01
N SER A 152 -6.89 -16.08 18.58
CA SER A 152 -5.92 -17.16 18.36
C SER A 152 -5.32 -17.19 16.94
N ASN A 153 -5.85 -16.42 15.99
CA ASN A 153 -5.32 -16.28 14.63
C ASN A 153 -5.43 -14.84 14.11
N LYS A 154 -4.71 -14.53 13.03
CA LYS A 154 -4.62 -13.19 12.45
C LYS A 154 -5.97 -12.69 11.91
N LEU A 155 -6.74 -13.58 11.26
CA LEU A 155 -8.04 -13.22 10.69
C LEU A 155 -8.99 -12.72 11.78
N LEU A 156 -9.18 -13.52 12.83
CA LEU A 156 -10.11 -13.20 13.91
C LEU A 156 -9.64 -11.99 14.71
N ALA A 157 -8.33 -11.83 14.94
CA ALA A 157 -7.78 -10.63 15.56
C ALA A 157 -8.05 -9.38 14.72
N LYS A 158 -7.93 -9.47 13.38
CA LYS A 158 -8.27 -8.37 12.46
C LYS A 158 -9.76 -8.03 12.52
N MET A 159 -10.63 -9.04 12.43
CA MET A 159 -12.08 -8.85 12.52
C MET A 159 -12.47 -8.19 13.85
N ALA A 160 -11.90 -8.64 14.97
CA ALA A 160 -12.15 -8.06 16.30
C ALA A 160 -11.78 -6.57 16.36
N SER A 161 -10.65 -6.18 15.78
CA SER A 161 -10.20 -4.78 15.80
C SER A 161 -11.12 -3.83 15.03
N ASP A 162 -11.96 -4.35 14.13
CA ASP A 162 -12.87 -3.58 13.28
C ASP A 162 -14.30 -3.47 13.86
N PHE A 163 -14.69 -4.24 14.88
CA PHE A 163 -16.05 -4.26 15.42
C PHE A 163 -16.56 -2.88 15.84
N GLN A 164 -15.81 -2.19 16.64
CA GLN A 164 -16.14 -0.84 17.09
C GLN A 164 -14.88 0.01 17.22
N LYS A 165 -14.89 1.18 16.59
CA LYS A 165 -13.80 2.17 16.61
C LYS A 165 -14.37 3.52 17.03
N PRO A 166 -13.57 4.42 17.62
CA PRO A 166 -12.13 4.30 17.95
C PRO A 166 -11.87 3.87 19.42
N ASP A 167 -10.57 3.61 19.71
CA ASP A 167 -10.01 3.48 21.08
C ASP A 167 -10.62 2.31 21.87
N ARG A 168 -10.75 1.13 21.20
CA ARG A 168 -11.39 -0.07 21.77
C ARG A 168 -10.49 -1.29 21.72
N ILE A 169 -10.80 -2.25 22.61
CA ILE A 169 -10.24 -3.58 22.63
C ILE A 169 -11.40 -4.57 22.49
N HIS A 170 -11.25 -5.53 21.60
CA HIS A 170 -12.24 -6.57 21.37
C HIS A 170 -11.58 -7.94 21.27
N THR A 171 -12.26 -8.96 21.73
CA THR A 171 -11.91 -10.37 21.51
C THR A 171 -12.81 -10.98 20.45
N LEU A 172 -12.26 -11.91 19.69
CA LEU A 172 -13.01 -12.78 18.81
C LEU A 172 -12.30 -14.14 18.74
N PHE A 173 -12.51 -14.99 19.74
CA PHE A 173 -12.02 -16.36 19.72
C PHE A 173 -12.93 -17.27 18.88
N PRO A 174 -12.47 -18.45 18.46
CA PRO A 174 -13.27 -19.35 17.62
C PRO A 174 -14.68 -19.65 18.17
N GLU A 175 -14.81 -19.82 19.47
CA GLU A 175 -16.09 -20.03 20.15
C GLU A 175 -17.03 -18.81 20.13
N GLU A 176 -16.50 -17.62 19.91
CA GLU A 176 -17.27 -16.37 19.83
C GLU A 176 -17.74 -16.05 18.41
N VAL A 177 -17.21 -16.74 17.39
CA VAL A 177 -17.52 -16.50 15.97
C VAL A 177 -19.03 -16.53 15.67
N PRO A 178 -19.80 -17.54 16.12
CA PRO A 178 -21.23 -17.59 15.85
C PRO A 178 -22.00 -16.38 16.39
N GLN A 179 -21.59 -15.87 17.55
CA GLN A 179 -22.30 -14.80 18.25
C GLN A 179 -21.87 -13.41 17.81
N LYS A 180 -20.57 -13.20 17.53
CA LYS A 180 -20.00 -11.87 17.27
C LYS A 180 -19.76 -11.60 15.79
N MET A 181 -19.42 -12.61 14.98
CA MET A 181 -19.02 -12.41 13.58
C MET A 181 -20.13 -12.81 12.60
N TRP A 182 -20.81 -13.95 12.77
CA TRP A 182 -21.81 -14.42 11.84
C TRP A 182 -23.00 -13.47 11.62
N PRO A 183 -23.48 -12.70 12.62
CA PRO A 183 -24.56 -11.73 12.40
C PRO A 183 -24.17 -10.53 11.53
N LEU A 184 -22.88 -10.29 11.30
CA LEU A 184 -22.40 -9.15 10.54
C LEU A 184 -22.75 -9.28 9.05
N PRO A 185 -23.03 -8.16 8.36
CA PRO A 185 -23.19 -8.15 6.92
C PRO A 185 -21.99 -8.76 6.21
N ILE A 186 -22.23 -9.47 5.11
CA ILE A 186 -21.16 -10.16 4.34
C ILE A 186 -20.04 -9.21 3.87
N GLY A 187 -20.34 -7.93 3.66
CA GLY A 187 -19.34 -6.93 3.27
C GLY A 187 -18.38 -6.52 4.38
N GLU A 188 -18.65 -6.91 5.63
CA GLU A 188 -17.75 -6.67 6.77
C GLU A 188 -16.70 -7.80 6.91
N LEU A 189 -16.84 -8.91 6.17
CA LEU A 189 -15.84 -9.97 6.19
C LEU A 189 -14.54 -9.48 5.57
N PHE A 190 -13.44 -9.66 6.29
CA PHE A 190 -12.11 -9.32 5.77
C PHE A 190 -11.87 -9.94 4.38
N MET A 191 -11.35 -9.17 3.44
CA MET A 191 -11.12 -9.54 2.03
C MET A 191 -12.38 -9.73 1.17
N ALA A 192 -13.59 -9.58 1.68
CA ALA A 192 -14.82 -9.57 0.87
C ALA A 192 -15.00 -8.20 0.19
N GLY A 193 -14.37 -8.01 -0.97
CA GLY A 193 -14.50 -6.79 -1.77
C GLY A 193 -15.87 -6.69 -2.48
N ARG A 194 -16.17 -5.52 -3.06
CA ARG A 194 -17.45 -5.24 -3.72
C ARG A 194 -17.88 -6.32 -4.72
N SER A 195 -16.97 -6.78 -5.58
CA SER A 195 -17.26 -7.81 -6.57
C SER A 195 -17.67 -9.15 -5.93
N SER A 196 -17.01 -9.55 -4.84
CA SER A 196 -17.37 -10.77 -4.12
C SER A 196 -18.72 -10.61 -3.42
N VAL A 197 -18.96 -9.45 -2.79
CA VAL A 197 -20.25 -9.13 -2.14
C VAL A 197 -21.40 -9.14 -3.13
N GLU A 198 -21.22 -8.63 -4.35
CA GLU A 198 -22.24 -8.69 -5.42
C GLU A 198 -22.58 -10.14 -5.82
N VAL A 199 -21.55 -11.01 -5.89
CA VAL A 199 -21.77 -12.45 -6.15
C VAL A 199 -22.50 -13.09 -4.99
N PHE A 200 -22.10 -12.84 -3.75
CA PHE A 200 -22.76 -13.39 -2.57
C PHE A 200 -24.24 -12.96 -2.48
N LYS A 201 -24.56 -11.70 -2.74
CA LYS A 201 -25.94 -11.22 -2.77
C LYS A 201 -26.81 -11.91 -3.83
N LYS A 202 -26.23 -12.23 -5.00
CA LYS A 202 -26.94 -13.02 -6.04
C LYS A 202 -27.20 -14.46 -5.60
N LEU A 203 -26.42 -14.98 -4.66
CA LEU A 203 -26.58 -16.30 -4.05
C LEU A 203 -27.40 -16.24 -2.74
N GLU A 204 -28.07 -15.10 -2.45
CA GLU A 204 -28.85 -14.85 -1.23
C GLU A 204 -28.02 -14.92 0.07
N ILE A 205 -26.68 -14.79 -0.01
CA ILE A 205 -25.76 -14.75 1.12
C ILE A 205 -25.61 -13.29 1.55
N ASN A 206 -26.23 -12.90 2.65
CA ASN A 206 -26.28 -11.53 3.15
C ASN A 206 -25.40 -11.30 4.36
N THR A 207 -25.17 -12.34 5.18
CA THR A 207 -24.37 -12.30 6.39
C THR A 207 -23.14 -13.20 6.28
N ILE A 208 -22.19 -13.00 7.19
CA ILE A 208 -21.02 -13.89 7.29
C ILE A 208 -21.48 -15.31 7.68
N GLY A 209 -22.50 -15.43 8.52
CA GLY A 209 -23.10 -16.71 8.92
C GLY A 209 -23.73 -17.45 7.73
N ASP A 210 -24.42 -16.75 6.82
CA ASP A 210 -24.95 -17.38 5.60
C ASP A 210 -23.82 -17.99 4.77
N LEU A 211 -22.69 -17.28 4.64
CA LEU A 211 -21.51 -17.80 3.93
C LEU A 211 -20.90 -18.99 4.63
N ALA A 212 -20.82 -18.96 5.97
CA ALA A 212 -20.22 -20.05 6.76
C ALA A 212 -21.00 -21.38 6.59
N HIS A 213 -22.33 -21.29 6.43
CA HIS A 213 -23.20 -22.45 6.24
C HIS A 213 -23.44 -22.82 4.78
N ALA A 214 -23.00 -22.00 3.83
CA ALA A 214 -23.17 -22.26 2.41
C ALA A 214 -22.33 -23.47 1.92
N ASP A 215 -22.78 -24.13 0.86
CA ASP A 215 -21.99 -25.17 0.20
C ASP A 215 -20.74 -24.53 -0.45
N VAL A 216 -19.58 -24.91 0.06
CA VAL A 216 -18.27 -24.42 -0.42
C VAL A 216 -18.04 -24.70 -1.91
N ASN A 217 -18.67 -25.75 -2.48
CA ASN A 217 -18.52 -26.06 -3.89
C ASN A 217 -19.25 -25.02 -4.75
N VAL A 218 -20.43 -24.59 -4.33
CA VAL A 218 -21.18 -23.51 -5.00
C VAL A 218 -20.36 -22.22 -4.94
N ILE A 219 -19.82 -21.86 -3.77
CA ILE A 219 -18.99 -20.67 -3.61
C ILE A 219 -17.74 -20.74 -4.51
N THR A 220 -17.08 -21.91 -4.54
CA THR A 220 -15.87 -22.12 -5.34
C THR A 220 -16.15 -22.07 -6.84
N LEU A 221 -17.34 -22.51 -7.27
CA LEU A 221 -17.74 -22.43 -8.69
C LEU A 221 -17.76 -20.97 -9.17
N HIS A 222 -18.28 -20.04 -8.36
CA HIS A 222 -18.40 -18.63 -8.72
C HIS A 222 -17.13 -17.80 -8.48
N LEU A 223 -16.43 -18.03 -7.37
CA LEU A 223 -15.31 -17.20 -6.90
C LEU A 223 -13.96 -17.94 -6.87
N LYS A 224 -13.92 -19.18 -7.32
CA LYS A 224 -12.71 -20.03 -7.38
C LYS A 224 -12.00 -20.12 -6.02
N SER A 225 -10.67 -20.07 -6.02
CA SER A 225 -9.85 -20.15 -4.81
C SER A 225 -10.14 -19.00 -3.82
N HIS A 226 -10.50 -17.82 -4.33
CA HIS A 226 -10.87 -16.69 -3.48
C HIS A 226 -12.17 -16.96 -2.71
N GLY A 227 -13.15 -17.61 -3.35
CA GLY A 227 -14.37 -18.02 -2.69
C GLY A 227 -14.15 -19.03 -1.56
N ARG A 228 -13.29 -20.03 -1.80
CA ARG A 228 -12.89 -20.98 -0.75
C ARG A 228 -12.18 -20.30 0.43
N MET A 229 -11.32 -19.32 0.13
CA MET A 229 -10.66 -18.54 1.16
C MET A 229 -11.68 -17.76 2.02
N LEU A 230 -12.64 -17.07 1.39
CA LEU A 230 -13.68 -16.32 2.10
C LEU A 230 -14.60 -17.24 2.91
N TRP A 231 -14.92 -18.45 2.40
CA TRP A 231 -15.67 -19.45 3.15
C TRP A 231 -14.92 -19.93 4.40
N ASN A 232 -13.61 -20.20 4.27
CA ASN A 232 -12.77 -20.52 5.43
C ASN A 232 -12.78 -19.35 6.43
N PHE A 233 -12.67 -18.13 5.97
CA PHE A 233 -12.68 -16.93 6.81
C PHE A 233 -14.02 -16.78 7.56
N ALA A 234 -15.15 -17.04 6.91
CA ALA A 234 -16.47 -17.03 7.54
C ALA A 234 -16.58 -18.08 8.66
N ASN A 235 -15.83 -19.17 8.56
CA ASN A 235 -15.73 -20.22 9.58
C ASN A 235 -14.60 -19.97 10.62
N GLY A 236 -13.99 -18.77 10.62
CA GLY A 236 -12.93 -18.41 11.57
C GLY A 236 -11.59 -19.10 11.31
N ILE A 237 -11.42 -19.74 10.15
CA ILE A 237 -10.20 -20.44 9.76
C ILE A 237 -9.25 -19.45 9.09
N GLY A 238 -8.18 -19.10 9.76
CA GLY A 238 -7.15 -18.16 9.28
C GLY A 238 -5.75 -18.59 9.70
N ASP A 239 -4.74 -17.90 9.16
CA ASP A 239 -3.34 -18.11 9.52
C ASP A 239 -3.09 -17.66 10.96
N ASP A 240 -2.43 -18.50 11.74
CA ASP A 240 -2.06 -18.24 13.14
C ASP A 240 -0.57 -17.88 13.31
N LYS A 241 0.19 -17.80 12.20
CA LYS A 241 1.61 -17.50 12.23
C LYS A 241 1.84 -16.01 11.97
N VAL A 242 2.38 -15.30 12.96
CA VAL A 242 2.87 -13.93 12.80
C VAL A 242 4.21 -13.98 12.07
N GLN A 243 4.27 -13.34 10.88
CA GLN A 243 5.44 -13.31 10.00
C GLN A 243 6.31 -12.10 10.35
N TYR A 244 7.20 -12.26 11.32
CA TYR A 244 8.06 -11.16 11.81
C TYR A 244 9.36 -10.98 11.02
N GLU A 245 9.72 -11.94 10.19
CA GLU A 245 10.81 -11.81 9.23
C GLU A 245 10.27 -11.19 7.92
N PRO A 246 10.93 -10.14 7.39
CA PRO A 246 10.50 -9.54 6.15
C PRO A 246 10.51 -10.52 4.99
N GLU A 247 9.39 -10.64 4.28
CA GLU A 247 9.38 -11.38 3.01
C GLU A 247 10.15 -10.61 1.93
N GLU A 248 10.85 -11.35 1.08
CA GLU A 248 11.49 -10.75 -0.08
C GLU A 248 10.46 -10.16 -1.04
N ALA A 249 10.74 -8.95 -1.53
CA ALA A 249 9.88 -8.29 -2.49
C ALA A 249 9.82 -9.11 -3.80
N LYS A 250 8.61 -9.47 -4.24
CA LYS A 250 8.37 -10.20 -5.50
C LYS A 250 8.50 -9.31 -6.73
N GLY A 251 8.47 -8.00 -6.55
CA GLY A 251 8.57 -7.02 -7.63
C GLY A 251 8.68 -5.60 -7.11
N VAL A 252 9.10 -4.70 -7.98
CA VAL A 252 9.14 -3.25 -7.74
C VAL A 252 8.38 -2.57 -8.86
N GLY A 253 7.45 -1.69 -8.52
CA GLY A 253 6.67 -0.93 -9.51
C GLY A 253 6.39 0.48 -9.07
N ASN A 254 6.08 1.33 -10.04
CA ASN A 254 5.58 2.67 -9.83
C ASN A 254 4.60 3.02 -10.93
N SER A 255 3.54 3.76 -10.59
CA SER A 255 2.56 4.28 -11.55
C SER A 255 2.14 5.69 -11.14
N THR A 256 1.69 6.46 -12.11
CA THR A 256 1.20 7.82 -11.87
C THR A 256 -0.05 8.11 -12.69
N THR A 257 -1.04 8.72 -12.04
CA THR A 257 -2.17 9.34 -12.74
C THR A 257 -1.69 10.68 -13.27
N LEU A 258 -1.91 10.94 -14.55
CA LEU A 258 -1.47 12.17 -15.20
C LEU A 258 -2.39 13.34 -14.85
N SER A 259 -1.85 14.54 -14.75
CA SER A 259 -2.64 15.79 -14.56
C SER A 259 -3.59 16.02 -15.73
N GLU A 260 -3.13 15.74 -16.95
CA GLU A 260 -3.88 15.72 -18.20
C GLU A 260 -3.65 14.38 -18.89
N ASP A 261 -4.62 13.93 -19.71
CA ASP A 261 -4.48 12.67 -20.42
C ASP A 261 -3.37 12.79 -21.48
N ALA A 262 -2.47 11.81 -21.53
CA ALA A 262 -1.48 11.75 -22.60
C ALA A 262 -2.16 11.32 -23.91
N THR A 263 -1.93 12.08 -24.96
CA THR A 263 -2.53 11.88 -26.28
C THR A 263 -1.50 11.55 -27.34
N THR A 264 -0.21 11.65 -26.99
CA THR A 264 0.92 11.36 -27.87
C THR A 264 1.87 10.33 -27.25
N TYR A 265 2.61 9.64 -28.12
CA TYR A 265 3.64 8.71 -27.68
C TYR A 265 4.76 9.41 -26.91
N GLU A 266 5.13 10.61 -27.30
CA GLU A 266 6.18 11.42 -26.68
C GLU A 266 5.84 11.77 -25.24
N GLU A 267 4.61 12.18 -24.97
CA GLU A 267 4.10 12.44 -23.60
C GLU A 267 4.19 11.17 -22.75
N ALA A 268 3.71 10.05 -23.26
CA ALA A 268 3.77 8.76 -22.55
C ALA A 268 5.22 8.32 -22.27
N ARG A 269 6.13 8.48 -23.28
CA ARG A 269 7.55 8.15 -23.14
C ARG A 269 8.23 8.95 -22.04
N ASP A 270 7.93 10.24 -21.94
CA ASP A 270 8.51 11.10 -20.90
C ASP A 270 8.10 10.63 -19.51
N VAL A 271 6.83 10.23 -19.32
CA VAL A 271 6.34 9.65 -18.08
C VAL A 271 7.02 8.31 -17.77
N PHE A 272 7.13 7.42 -18.76
CA PHE A 272 7.84 6.15 -18.57
C PHE A 272 9.29 6.35 -18.16
N ARG A 273 9.96 7.39 -18.66
CA ARG A 273 11.33 7.74 -18.27
C ARG A 273 11.44 8.05 -16.78
N GLU A 274 10.54 8.87 -16.25
CA GLU A 274 10.50 9.21 -14.81
C GLU A 274 10.18 7.97 -13.95
N LEU A 275 9.21 7.17 -14.37
CA LEU A 275 8.85 5.93 -13.67
C LEU A 275 10.00 4.92 -13.66
N ALA A 276 10.69 4.75 -14.79
CA ALA A 276 11.83 3.86 -14.92
C ALA A 276 13.00 4.29 -14.03
N GLN A 277 13.28 5.59 -13.92
CA GLN A 277 14.29 6.10 -12.98
C GLN A 277 13.95 5.75 -11.52
N SER A 278 12.69 5.95 -11.13
CA SER A 278 12.21 5.59 -9.79
C SER A 278 12.34 4.10 -9.52
N VAL A 279 11.89 3.25 -10.46
CA VAL A 279 11.95 1.79 -10.33
C VAL A 279 13.39 1.30 -10.31
N GLY A 280 14.24 1.74 -11.24
CA GLY A 280 15.65 1.36 -11.31
C GLY A 280 16.43 1.75 -10.05
N SER A 281 16.20 2.96 -9.52
CA SER A 281 16.82 3.40 -8.26
C SER A 281 16.41 2.53 -7.08
N ARG A 282 15.14 2.10 -7.02
CA ARG A 282 14.64 1.21 -5.96
C ARG A 282 15.19 -0.20 -6.08
N LEU A 283 15.32 -0.73 -7.30
CA LEU A 283 15.95 -2.02 -7.57
C LEU A 283 17.43 -2.00 -7.12
N LYS A 284 18.20 -0.98 -7.52
CA LYS A 284 19.60 -0.81 -7.10
C LYS A 284 19.73 -0.74 -5.60
N LYS A 285 18.89 0.07 -4.93
CA LYS A 285 18.88 0.19 -3.47
C LYS A 285 18.59 -1.14 -2.76
N ALA A 286 17.79 -2.00 -3.40
CA ALA A 286 17.46 -3.34 -2.89
C ALA A 286 18.50 -4.40 -3.28
N GLY A 287 19.56 -4.06 -4.03
CA GLY A 287 20.54 -5.02 -4.54
C GLY A 287 19.97 -6.04 -5.52
N LYS A 288 18.91 -5.67 -6.24
CA LYS A 288 18.18 -6.59 -7.13
C LYS A 288 18.21 -6.13 -8.59
N LYS A 289 18.10 -7.10 -9.50
CA LYS A 289 17.83 -6.91 -10.94
C LYS A 289 16.50 -7.56 -11.29
N ALA A 290 15.79 -7.03 -12.26
CA ALA A 290 14.49 -7.52 -12.71
C ALA A 290 14.62 -8.37 -13.98
N GLY A 291 14.07 -9.56 -14.00
CA GLY A 291 14.00 -10.44 -15.17
C GLY A 291 12.73 -10.24 -16.02
N MET A 292 11.76 -9.47 -15.55
CA MET A 292 10.52 -9.20 -16.28
C MET A 292 10.08 -7.75 -16.06
N VAL A 293 9.60 -7.11 -17.12
CA VAL A 293 9.02 -5.77 -17.11
C VAL A 293 7.58 -5.84 -17.59
N SER A 294 6.69 -5.21 -16.84
CA SER A 294 5.28 -5.01 -17.22
C SER A 294 5.00 -3.53 -17.35
N MET A 295 4.24 -3.17 -18.36
CA MET A 295 3.68 -1.85 -18.58
C MET A 295 2.20 -1.89 -18.20
N GLU A 296 1.71 -0.85 -17.50
CA GLU A 296 0.32 -0.67 -17.14
C GLU A 296 -0.19 0.65 -17.73
N VAL A 297 -1.37 0.60 -18.33
CA VAL A 297 -2.08 1.75 -18.89
C VAL A 297 -3.50 1.76 -18.36
N ARG A 298 -3.97 2.93 -17.95
CA ARG A 298 -5.40 3.19 -17.76
C ARG A 298 -5.81 4.29 -18.71
N TYR A 299 -6.80 4.01 -19.53
CA TYR A 299 -7.38 4.96 -20.45
C TYR A 299 -8.28 6.00 -19.74
N TYR A 300 -8.68 7.04 -20.46
CA TYR A 300 -9.57 8.11 -19.97
C TYR A 300 -10.91 7.60 -19.43
N ASP A 301 -11.41 6.49 -19.97
CA ASP A 301 -12.66 5.81 -19.59
C ASP A 301 -12.49 4.75 -18.47
N PHE A 302 -11.32 4.72 -17.83
CA PHE A 302 -10.93 3.80 -16.77
C PHE A 302 -10.73 2.33 -17.19
N ARG A 303 -10.77 1.99 -18.47
CA ARG A 303 -10.31 0.68 -18.95
C ARG A 303 -8.82 0.52 -18.64
N ASN A 304 -8.44 -0.66 -18.16
CA ASN A 304 -7.04 -0.98 -17.90
C ASN A 304 -6.49 -1.92 -18.97
N MET A 305 -5.24 -1.70 -19.34
CA MET A 305 -4.46 -2.56 -20.22
C MET A 305 -3.09 -2.80 -19.59
N SER A 306 -2.58 -4.01 -19.67
CA SER A 306 -1.22 -4.31 -19.23
C SER A 306 -0.58 -5.35 -20.14
N HIS A 307 0.68 -5.14 -20.46
CA HIS A 307 1.52 -6.09 -21.20
C HIS A 307 2.83 -6.27 -20.48
N GLN A 308 3.44 -7.45 -20.64
CA GLN A 308 4.70 -7.78 -20.00
C GLN A 308 5.60 -8.57 -20.92
N VAL A 309 6.90 -8.43 -20.70
CA VAL A 309 7.93 -9.18 -21.43
C VAL A 309 9.02 -9.64 -20.47
N GLN A 310 9.50 -10.86 -20.69
CA GLN A 310 10.68 -11.36 -20.00
C GLN A 310 11.93 -10.81 -20.70
N LEU A 311 12.83 -10.24 -19.90
CA LEU A 311 14.10 -9.73 -20.39
C LEU A 311 15.07 -10.88 -20.66
N GLN A 312 15.88 -10.74 -21.70
CA GLN A 312 16.96 -11.70 -21.98
C GLN A 312 17.99 -11.74 -20.86
N LYS A 313 18.35 -10.56 -20.32
CA LYS A 313 19.23 -10.41 -19.15
C LYS A 313 18.54 -9.57 -18.07
N PRO A 314 18.53 -10.01 -16.81
CA PRO A 314 17.99 -9.21 -15.71
C PRO A 314 18.71 -7.87 -15.59
N THR A 315 17.96 -6.80 -15.35
CA THR A 315 18.52 -5.44 -15.29
C THR A 315 17.90 -4.59 -14.18
N ASN A 316 18.65 -3.59 -13.72
CA ASN A 316 18.16 -2.46 -12.92
C ASN A 316 18.48 -1.11 -13.60
N ASP A 317 18.89 -1.15 -14.89
CA ASP A 317 19.17 0.06 -15.66
C ASP A 317 17.86 0.75 -16.07
N PRO A 318 17.64 2.01 -15.64
CA PRO A 318 16.45 2.76 -15.99
C PRO A 318 16.25 2.94 -17.51
N VAL A 319 17.32 2.97 -18.30
CA VAL A 319 17.23 3.12 -19.74
C VAL A 319 16.57 1.91 -20.36
N ILE A 320 17.05 0.71 -20.01
CA ILE A 320 16.49 -0.57 -20.52
C ILE A 320 15.05 -0.73 -20.07
N LEU A 321 14.75 -0.40 -18.79
CA LEU A 321 13.37 -0.45 -18.26
C LEU A 321 12.43 0.48 -19.02
N CYS A 322 12.89 1.71 -19.32
CA CYS A 322 12.13 2.70 -20.09
C CYS A 322 11.89 2.22 -21.54
N GLU A 323 12.94 1.81 -22.23
CA GLU A 323 12.85 1.34 -23.62
C GLU A 323 11.91 0.12 -23.73
N THR A 324 12.00 -0.81 -22.78
CA THR A 324 11.12 -1.98 -22.75
C THR A 324 9.67 -1.59 -22.57
N ALA A 325 9.36 -0.70 -21.60
CA ALA A 325 8.00 -0.21 -21.39
C ALA A 325 7.46 0.58 -22.59
N CYS A 326 8.30 1.40 -23.22
CA CYS A 326 7.95 2.16 -24.43
C CYS A 326 7.67 1.27 -25.63
N ASN A 327 8.41 0.17 -25.82
CA ASN A 327 8.15 -0.77 -26.89
C ASN A 327 6.82 -1.51 -26.67
N LEU A 328 6.56 -2.00 -25.46
CA LEU A 328 5.27 -2.62 -25.11
C LEU A 328 4.11 -1.63 -25.33
N PHE A 329 4.30 -0.36 -24.98
CA PHE A 329 3.29 0.67 -25.20
C PHE A 329 3.05 0.90 -26.70
N ARG A 330 4.10 1.07 -27.50
CA ARG A 330 3.99 1.30 -28.94
C ARG A 330 3.27 0.18 -29.67
N GLU A 331 3.51 -1.07 -29.26
CA GLU A 331 2.89 -2.27 -29.86
C GLU A 331 1.42 -2.44 -29.52
N SER A 332 0.98 -1.91 -28.36
CA SER A 332 -0.35 -2.19 -27.82
C SER A 332 -1.27 -0.96 -27.74
N TRP A 333 -0.74 0.25 -27.82
CA TRP A 333 -1.52 1.47 -27.69
C TRP A 333 -2.36 1.75 -28.93
N SER A 334 -3.66 1.95 -28.72
CA SER A 334 -4.65 2.22 -29.78
C SER A 334 -4.77 3.69 -30.21
N GLY A 335 -3.97 4.60 -29.63
CA GLY A 335 -4.07 6.06 -29.88
C GLY A 335 -5.09 6.76 -28.99
N GLU A 336 -5.81 6.04 -28.12
CA GLU A 336 -6.77 6.64 -27.20
C GLU A 336 -6.07 7.37 -26.05
N PRO A 337 -6.69 8.47 -25.49
CA PRO A 337 -6.12 9.22 -24.38
C PRO A 337 -5.85 8.37 -23.14
N VAL A 338 -4.66 8.53 -22.57
CA VAL A 338 -4.16 7.74 -21.44
C VAL A 338 -4.16 8.57 -20.16
N ARG A 339 -4.85 8.08 -19.14
CA ARG A 339 -5.00 8.70 -17.83
C ARG A 339 -3.92 8.31 -16.83
N LEU A 340 -3.42 7.08 -16.88
CA LEU A 340 -2.41 6.56 -15.96
C LEU A 340 -1.43 5.68 -16.71
N LEU A 341 -0.17 5.83 -16.36
CA LEU A 341 0.93 4.99 -16.82
C LEU A 341 1.67 4.37 -15.63
N GLY A 342 2.12 3.13 -15.81
CA GLY A 342 2.87 2.39 -14.81
C GLY A 342 3.95 1.49 -15.41
N ILE A 343 5.03 1.30 -14.65
CA ILE A 343 6.05 0.27 -14.87
C ILE A 343 6.09 -0.61 -13.63
N ARG A 344 6.00 -1.91 -13.82
CA ARG A 344 6.17 -2.92 -12.78
C ARG A 344 7.25 -3.90 -13.21
N THR A 345 8.06 -4.33 -12.26
CA THR A 345 9.09 -5.35 -12.49
C THR A 345 8.85 -6.55 -11.60
N SER A 346 9.23 -7.72 -12.07
CA SER A 346 9.14 -8.99 -11.35
C SER A 346 10.27 -9.94 -11.74
N LYS A 347 10.24 -11.18 -11.23
CA LYS A 347 11.34 -12.13 -11.36
C LYS A 347 12.67 -11.50 -10.92
N LEU A 348 12.65 -10.98 -9.67
CA LEU A 348 13.81 -10.33 -9.11
C LEU A 348 14.90 -11.35 -8.79
N VAL A 349 16.13 -11.01 -9.14
CA VAL A 349 17.34 -11.77 -8.81
C VAL A 349 18.33 -10.87 -8.08
N GLU A 350 19.23 -11.45 -7.30
CA GLU A 350 20.33 -10.70 -6.68
C GLU A 350 21.18 -10.01 -7.73
N GLU A 351 21.67 -8.79 -7.44
CA GLU A 351 22.56 -8.08 -8.35
C GLU A 351 23.86 -8.84 -8.61
N SER A 352 24.32 -9.60 -7.61
CA SER A 352 25.49 -10.48 -7.66
C SER A 352 25.23 -11.85 -8.27
N ALA A 353 23.98 -12.17 -8.63
CA ALA A 353 23.67 -13.47 -9.21
C ALA A 353 24.46 -13.70 -10.51
N PRO A 354 24.98 -14.92 -10.74
CA PRO A 354 25.69 -15.24 -11.98
C PRO A 354 24.76 -15.05 -13.17
N GLU A 355 25.25 -14.37 -14.21
CA GLU A 355 24.50 -14.20 -15.44
C GLU A 355 24.60 -15.48 -16.27
N GLN A 356 23.45 -16.03 -16.68
CA GLN A 356 23.43 -17.14 -17.60
C GLN A 356 23.82 -16.60 -18.98
N LEU A 357 24.97 -17.06 -19.48
CA LEU A 357 25.42 -16.75 -20.83
C LEU A 357 24.57 -17.51 -21.85
N THR A 358 24.16 -16.82 -22.89
CA THR A 358 23.54 -17.45 -24.08
C THR A 358 24.61 -17.84 -25.10
N ILE A 359 24.27 -18.72 -26.06
CA ILE A 359 25.18 -19.06 -27.16
C ILE A 359 25.66 -17.81 -27.90
N PHE A 360 24.78 -16.81 -28.07
CA PHE A 360 25.11 -15.52 -28.70
C PHE A 360 26.13 -14.69 -27.92
N ASP A 361 26.12 -14.78 -26.57
CA ASP A 361 27.11 -14.09 -25.73
C ASP A 361 28.50 -14.75 -25.82
N ILE A 362 28.56 -16.04 -26.20
CA ILE A 362 29.79 -16.79 -26.40
C ILE A 362 30.37 -16.52 -27.78
N GLU A 363 29.51 -16.47 -28.82
CA GLU A 363 29.95 -16.24 -30.21
C GLU A 363 30.35 -14.78 -30.48
N PHE A 364 29.69 -13.82 -29.79
CA PHE A 364 29.96 -12.39 -29.91
C PHE A 364 30.13 -11.77 -28.53
N PRO A 365 31.29 -11.95 -27.87
CA PRO A 365 31.54 -11.36 -26.58
C PRO A 365 31.50 -9.82 -26.69
N LYS A 366 30.49 -9.20 -26.09
CA LYS A 366 30.46 -7.75 -25.94
C LYS A 366 31.56 -7.36 -24.98
N GLU A 367 32.46 -6.44 -25.38
CA GLU A 367 33.43 -5.86 -24.46
C GLU A 367 32.73 -5.37 -23.19
N PRO A 368 33.30 -5.64 -21.99
CA PRO A 368 32.70 -5.18 -20.76
C PRO A 368 32.59 -3.65 -20.82
N ASP A 369 31.35 -3.17 -20.69
CA ASP A 369 31.02 -1.75 -20.81
C ASP A 369 31.47 -0.95 -19.57
N GLU A 370 32.78 -1.03 -19.31
CA GLU A 370 33.42 -0.33 -18.18
C GLU A 370 33.27 1.18 -18.28
N LYS A 371 33.18 1.72 -19.51
CA LYS A 371 32.98 3.15 -19.73
C LYS A 371 31.61 3.60 -19.22
N HIS A 372 30.55 2.83 -19.52
CA HIS A 372 29.21 3.12 -19.02
C HIS A 372 29.09 2.91 -17.49
N LYS A 373 29.76 1.92 -16.92
CA LYS A 373 29.81 1.75 -15.47
C LYS A 373 30.49 2.92 -14.78
N LYS A 374 31.65 3.36 -15.28
CA LYS A 374 32.38 4.53 -14.75
C LYS A 374 31.59 5.84 -14.92
N LEU A 375 30.93 6.03 -16.08
CA LEU A 375 30.07 7.18 -16.32
C LEU A 375 28.87 7.22 -15.37
N ASN A 376 28.18 6.09 -15.18
CA ASN A 376 27.06 6.01 -14.27
C ASN A 376 27.48 6.28 -12.81
N ALA A 377 28.60 5.74 -12.36
CA ALA A 377 29.14 6.00 -11.03
C ALA A 377 29.50 7.47 -10.83
N ALA A 378 30.12 8.11 -11.84
CA ALA A 378 30.45 9.53 -11.77
C ALA A 378 29.18 10.42 -11.74
N LEU A 379 28.15 10.10 -12.54
CA LEU A 379 26.86 10.81 -12.51
C LEU A 379 26.16 10.67 -11.16
N GLU A 380 26.22 9.50 -10.55
CA GLU A 380 25.64 9.25 -9.23
C GLU A 380 26.37 10.02 -8.13
N GLN A 381 27.69 10.07 -8.16
CA GLN A 381 28.50 10.90 -7.25
C GLN A 381 28.19 12.39 -7.38
N LEU A 382 28.05 12.91 -8.62
CA LEU A 382 27.70 14.29 -8.86
C LEU A 382 26.30 14.63 -8.37
N ASN A 383 25.31 13.78 -8.64
CA ASN A 383 23.94 13.98 -8.16
C ASN A 383 23.84 13.87 -6.63
N ASN A 384 24.63 13.03 -5.99
CA ASN A 384 24.70 12.96 -4.52
C ASN A 384 25.33 14.21 -3.90
N ARG A 385 26.31 14.82 -4.58
CA ARG A 385 27.03 16.01 -4.11
C ARG A 385 26.27 17.32 -4.36
N TYR A 386 25.61 17.43 -5.50
CA TYR A 386 25.00 18.69 -5.96
C TYR A 386 23.46 18.66 -6.02
N GLY A 387 22.83 17.57 -5.57
CA GLY A 387 21.38 17.38 -5.57
C GLY A 387 20.88 16.55 -6.77
N LYS A 388 19.72 15.89 -6.57
CA LYS A 388 19.09 15.07 -7.61
C LYS A 388 18.78 15.90 -8.86
N GLY A 389 19.28 15.45 -10.02
CA GLY A 389 19.05 16.13 -11.30
C GLY A 389 20.04 17.25 -11.62
N ALA A 390 21.06 17.48 -10.80
CA ALA A 390 22.13 18.45 -11.08
C ALA A 390 22.90 18.10 -12.37
N VAL A 391 23.06 16.81 -12.63
CA VAL A 391 23.64 16.31 -13.88
C VAL A 391 22.79 15.15 -14.39
N VAL A 392 22.39 15.22 -15.65
CA VAL A 392 21.63 14.16 -16.34
C VAL A 392 22.34 13.77 -17.64
N LYS A 393 22.18 12.52 -18.07
CA LYS A 393 22.66 12.11 -19.40
C LYS A 393 21.96 12.95 -20.49
N GLY A 394 22.66 13.30 -21.55
CA GLY A 394 22.10 14.11 -22.66
C GLY A 394 20.81 13.50 -23.26
N THR A 395 20.64 12.18 -23.23
CA THR A 395 19.40 11.48 -23.58
C THR A 395 18.21 11.86 -22.69
N PHE A 396 18.46 12.43 -21.51
CA PHE A 396 17.44 12.90 -20.56
C PHE A 396 17.36 14.44 -20.47
N TYR A 397 18.12 15.17 -21.30
CA TYR A 397 18.10 16.62 -21.30
C TYR A 397 16.91 17.15 -22.11
N LYS A 398 16.09 18.04 -21.52
CA LYS A 398 15.04 18.80 -22.21
C LYS A 398 15.59 20.20 -22.51
N PRO A 399 15.69 20.62 -23.79
CA PRO A 399 16.21 21.95 -24.15
C PRO A 399 15.37 23.14 -23.67
N ASP A 400 14.08 22.93 -23.38
CA ASP A 400 13.14 23.97 -22.96
C ASP A 400 12.57 23.73 -21.56
N GLY A 401 13.42 23.90 -20.55
CA GLY A 401 13.01 23.92 -19.17
C GLY A 401 12.56 25.29 -18.70
N LYS A 402 11.32 25.70 -18.91
CA LYS A 402 10.71 26.72 -18.05
C LYS A 402 10.70 26.17 -16.63
N LYS A 403 11.65 26.62 -15.79
CA LYS A 403 11.59 26.47 -14.35
C LYS A 403 10.23 27.02 -13.88
N LYS A 404 9.31 26.16 -13.47
CA LYS A 404 8.24 26.59 -12.56
C LYS A 404 8.94 27.06 -11.30
N LYS A 405 8.86 28.34 -11.02
CA LYS A 405 9.22 28.93 -9.73
C LYS A 405 8.34 28.24 -8.70
N ASP A 406 8.95 27.46 -7.81
CA ASP A 406 8.34 27.10 -6.55
C ASP A 406 8.13 28.41 -5.79
N GLY A 407 6.89 28.85 -5.75
CA GLY A 407 6.43 29.93 -4.90
C GLY A 407 6.14 29.36 -3.53
N ILE A 408 6.88 29.86 -2.55
CA ILE A 408 6.66 30.02 -1.10
C ILE A 408 5.51 29.22 -0.50
#